data_a113948593e357890993943135c247fe
#
_entry.id   a113948593e357890993943135c247fe
#
_cell.length_a   1.000
_cell.length_b   1.000
_cell.length_c   1.000
_cell.angle_alpha   90.00
_cell.angle_beta   90.00
_cell.angle_gamma   90.00
#
_symmetry.space_group_name_H-M   'P 1'
#
loop_
_entity.id
_entity.type
_entity.pdbx_description
1 polymer ?
#
loop_
_entity_poly.entity_id
_entity_poly.type
_entity_poly.pdbx_seq_one_letter_code
_entity_poly.pdbx_strand_id
1 'polypeptide(L)'
;MSKLIQAHDLADYEDFINQENFAGRPLAEYVSEVQRIYCADKRPWVIGYSGGKDSSAVITLVYLALLGLPPAMRQKDVFLVSSDTLVETPVVVDLIKKTMQRIEAGAKRAGLPITQHAVMPKTHETFWVNLLGKGYPAPTRSFRWCTERMKINPVSDFIKDKVSQFDEVIVVLGSRSSESASRAQVIAKHKIDGTRLARHTTLANAFIYTPIDTWDTEDVWKLLRGAFRYSPDDIDEWENPWGGNNRPLWTLYMDSSAQGECPLVIDDSTPSCGSSRFGCWTCTVVTKDKAMESLIKNGEEWMSPLLKYRDLLAFTTDPVNKDTFRNYKRRTGKVSYQYAKDGEEISAERKHVPGPYWLKYRQQWLKELLVIERDLNAQGHTITLITQPELHAIRQEWLKDPNEPDWYDTLPGIYREVYQQDLDWVVDDQSRFDASDADLLIQIAQGFDVAPEMVMKLIELEVSMEGLSRRQGIFDKLGSILKQDWGSLEEIQQQQAALQKRNDRDIHQEEVTRLEAELQVLQRRIVDASESSVLVEEENERAH
;
A
#
# COMPACT_ATOMS: atom_id res chain seq x y z
N MET A 1 -4.88 -39.39 -14.32
CA MET A 1 -6.13 -39.35 -15.11
C MET A 1 -7.21 -38.76 -14.22
N SER A 2 -7.59 -37.51 -14.42
CA SER A 2 -8.63 -36.83 -13.66
C SER A 2 -9.98 -37.45 -14.00
N LYS A 3 -10.68 -38.02 -13.01
CA LYS A 3 -12.04 -38.45 -13.17
C LYS A 3 -12.92 -37.26 -13.57
N LEU A 4 -13.59 -37.35 -14.70
CA LEU A 4 -14.70 -36.46 -15.05
C LEU A 4 -15.75 -36.57 -13.93
N ILE A 5 -16.33 -35.45 -13.52
CA ILE A 5 -17.46 -35.40 -12.62
C ILE A 5 -18.53 -36.31 -13.25
N GLN A 6 -18.78 -37.48 -12.65
CA GLN A 6 -19.80 -38.42 -13.11
C GLN A 6 -21.14 -38.03 -12.50
N ALA A 7 -22.24 -38.52 -13.06
CA ALA A 7 -23.59 -38.23 -12.55
C ALA A 7 -23.76 -38.58 -11.04
N HIS A 8 -22.94 -39.47 -10.51
CA HIS A 8 -22.86 -39.82 -9.09
C HIS A 8 -22.40 -38.65 -8.22
N ASP A 9 -21.44 -37.85 -8.71
CA ASP A 9 -20.88 -36.71 -7.98
C ASP A 9 -21.88 -35.54 -7.85
N LEU A 10 -22.82 -35.43 -8.79
CA LEU A 10 -23.91 -34.44 -8.75
C LEU A 10 -24.98 -34.78 -7.71
N ALA A 11 -25.27 -36.06 -7.49
CA ALA A 11 -26.26 -36.52 -6.49
C ALA A 11 -25.71 -36.29 -5.06
N ASP A 12 -24.45 -36.64 -4.80
CA ASP A 12 -23.80 -36.40 -3.52
C ASP A 12 -23.72 -34.89 -3.20
N TYR A 13 -23.59 -34.07 -4.22
CA TYR A 13 -23.60 -32.61 -4.13
C TYR A 13 -24.98 -32.04 -3.79
N GLU A 14 -26.06 -32.54 -4.43
CA GLU A 14 -27.44 -32.14 -4.14
C GLU A 14 -27.81 -32.50 -2.70
N ASP A 15 -27.39 -33.65 -2.21
CA ASP A 15 -27.60 -34.07 -0.83
C ASP A 15 -26.88 -33.13 0.19
N PHE A 16 -25.63 -32.78 -0.05
CA PHE A 16 -24.91 -31.85 0.80
C PHE A 16 -25.57 -30.47 0.84
N ILE A 17 -25.95 -29.91 -0.30
CA ILE A 17 -26.63 -28.60 -0.39
C ILE A 17 -27.95 -28.59 0.39
N ASN A 18 -28.70 -29.67 0.37
CA ASN A 18 -30.01 -29.72 0.99
C ASN A 18 -30.00 -30.06 2.47
N GLN A 19 -28.94 -30.71 2.97
CA GLN A 19 -28.88 -31.19 4.36
C GLN A 19 -28.17 -30.23 5.30
N GLU A 20 -27.21 -29.43 4.80
CA GLU A 20 -26.36 -28.62 5.63
C GLU A 20 -26.87 -27.19 5.84
N ASN A 21 -26.81 -26.71 7.09
CA ASN A 21 -27.22 -25.36 7.47
C ASN A 21 -26.00 -24.49 7.77
N PHE A 22 -26.05 -23.21 7.33
CA PHE A 22 -25.03 -22.17 7.49
C PHE A 22 -25.70 -20.90 8.03
N ALA A 23 -25.21 -20.37 9.13
CA ALA A 23 -25.81 -19.23 9.82
C ALA A 23 -27.35 -19.37 9.98
N GLY A 24 -27.80 -20.57 10.30
CA GLY A 24 -29.23 -20.90 10.51
C GLY A 24 -30.08 -21.03 9.25
N ARG A 25 -29.49 -21.01 8.03
CA ARG A 25 -30.17 -21.20 6.74
C ARG A 25 -29.59 -22.41 5.99
N PRO A 26 -30.41 -23.19 5.27
CA PRO A 26 -29.91 -24.25 4.40
C PRO A 26 -28.94 -23.71 3.34
N LEU A 27 -27.89 -24.47 3.00
CA LEU A 27 -26.94 -24.07 1.96
C LEU A 27 -27.65 -23.87 0.61
N ALA A 28 -28.70 -24.66 0.34
CA ALA A 28 -29.56 -24.53 -0.85
C ALA A 28 -30.14 -23.11 -1.04
N GLU A 29 -30.45 -22.40 0.04
CA GLU A 29 -30.93 -21.01 -0.04
C GLU A 29 -29.84 -20.05 -0.45
N TYR A 30 -28.60 -20.22 0.03
CA TYR A 30 -27.44 -19.42 -0.39
C TYR A 30 -27.10 -19.67 -1.87
N VAL A 31 -27.08 -20.93 -2.29
CA VAL A 31 -26.92 -21.34 -3.70
C VAL A 31 -27.98 -20.68 -4.58
N SER A 32 -29.27 -20.79 -4.19
CA SER A 32 -30.39 -20.17 -4.93
C SER A 32 -30.28 -18.64 -4.95
N GLU A 33 -29.84 -18.02 -3.87
CA GLU A 33 -29.60 -16.57 -3.82
C GLU A 33 -28.50 -16.14 -4.80
N VAL A 34 -27.35 -16.83 -4.82
CA VAL A 34 -26.25 -16.59 -5.76
C VAL A 34 -26.74 -16.77 -7.20
N GLN A 35 -27.48 -17.83 -7.52
CA GLN A 35 -28.08 -18.08 -8.85
C GLN A 35 -29.02 -16.95 -9.26
N ARG A 36 -29.91 -16.52 -8.38
CA ARG A 36 -30.86 -15.43 -8.64
C ARG A 36 -30.13 -14.11 -8.94
N ILE A 37 -29.12 -13.75 -8.15
CA ILE A 37 -28.33 -12.50 -8.37
C ILE A 37 -27.51 -12.62 -9.65
N TYR A 38 -26.90 -13.76 -9.91
CA TYR A 38 -26.17 -14.01 -11.15
C TYR A 38 -27.05 -13.86 -12.38
N CYS A 39 -28.25 -14.39 -12.38
CA CYS A 39 -29.17 -14.35 -13.51
C CYS A 39 -29.97 -13.04 -13.64
N ALA A 40 -29.93 -12.15 -12.62
CA ALA A 40 -30.76 -10.95 -12.58
C ALA A 40 -30.38 -9.89 -13.66
N ASP A 41 -29.15 -9.92 -14.13
CA ASP A 41 -28.62 -8.94 -15.10
C ASP A 41 -27.45 -9.51 -15.92
N LYS A 42 -26.80 -8.65 -16.72
CA LYS A 42 -25.67 -9.02 -17.57
C LYS A 42 -24.31 -8.55 -17.03
N ARG A 43 -24.27 -7.88 -15.87
CA ARG A 43 -23.03 -7.35 -15.29
C ARG A 43 -22.06 -8.48 -14.95
N PRO A 44 -20.83 -8.45 -15.47
CA PRO A 44 -19.84 -9.48 -15.13
C PRO A 44 -19.48 -9.43 -13.65
N TRP A 45 -19.03 -10.58 -13.14
CA TRP A 45 -18.61 -10.69 -11.76
C TRP A 45 -17.08 -10.64 -11.63
N VAL A 46 -16.60 -9.86 -10.67
CA VAL A 46 -15.18 -9.82 -10.28
C VAL A 46 -15.07 -10.39 -8.87
N ILE A 47 -14.60 -11.62 -8.75
CA ILE A 47 -14.45 -12.30 -7.46
C ILE A 47 -13.06 -12.05 -6.93
N GLY A 48 -12.95 -11.38 -5.78
CA GLY A 48 -11.68 -11.18 -5.10
C GLY A 48 -11.19 -12.46 -4.41
N TYR A 49 -10.01 -12.93 -4.79
CA TYR A 49 -9.41 -14.14 -4.26
C TYR A 49 -8.05 -13.85 -3.60
N SER A 50 -7.99 -13.95 -2.29
CA SER A 50 -6.78 -13.75 -1.50
C SER A 50 -6.06 -15.04 -1.13
N GLY A 51 -6.57 -16.20 -1.52
CA GLY A 51 -6.09 -17.51 -1.08
C GLY A 51 -6.43 -17.84 0.38
N GLY A 52 -7.12 -16.95 1.09
CA GLY A 52 -7.60 -17.19 2.46
C GLY A 52 -8.91 -17.98 2.50
N LYS A 53 -9.28 -18.46 3.70
CA LYS A 53 -10.47 -19.29 3.92
C LYS A 53 -11.77 -18.64 3.39
N ASP A 54 -11.97 -17.35 3.63
CA ASP A 54 -13.22 -16.66 3.31
C ASP A 54 -13.38 -16.48 1.79
N SER A 55 -12.33 -16.07 1.08
CA SER A 55 -12.33 -15.98 -0.38
C SER A 55 -12.44 -17.36 -1.04
N SER A 56 -11.88 -18.40 -0.43
CA SER A 56 -12.05 -19.79 -0.88
C SER A 56 -13.49 -20.28 -0.70
N ALA A 57 -14.15 -19.93 0.40
CA ALA A 57 -15.57 -20.25 0.61
C ALA A 57 -16.45 -19.53 -0.42
N VAL A 58 -16.18 -18.25 -0.72
CA VAL A 58 -16.95 -17.51 -1.75
C VAL A 58 -16.82 -18.16 -3.11
N ILE A 59 -15.61 -18.45 -3.58
CA ILE A 59 -15.46 -19.08 -4.90
C ILE A 59 -16.06 -20.48 -4.91
N THR A 60 -15.99 -21.25 -3.82
CA THR A 60 -16.65 -22.54 -3.69
C THR A 60 -18.16 -22.38 -3.86
N LEU A 61 -18.78 -21.47 -3.09
CA LEU A 61 -20.23 -21.23 -3.15
C LEU A 61 -20.68 -20.76 -4.56
N VAL A 62 -19.95 -19.83 -5.17
CA VAL A 62 -20.24 -19.34 -6.53
C VAL A 62 -20.08 -20.46 -7.55
N TYR A 63 -19.02 -21.25 -7.47
CA TYR A 63 -18.77 -22.36 -8.38
C TYR A 63 -19.92 -23.38 -8.31
N LEU A 64 -20.35 -23.74 -7.11
CA LEU A 64 -21.46 -24.66 -6.85
C LEU A 64 -22.79 -24.10 -7.41
N ALA A 65 -23.04 -22.82 -7.17
CA ALA A 65 -24.24 -22.16 -7.68
C ALA A 65 -24.32 -22.17 -9.22
N LEU A 66 -23.18 -21.86 -9.88
CA LEU A 66 -23.12 -21.88 -11.35
C LEU A 66 -23.19 -23.29 -11.92
N LEU A 67 -22.62 -24.28 -11.21
CA LEU A 67 -22.71 -25.69 -11.63
C LEU A 67 -24.18 -26.20 -11.66
N GLY A 68 -25.01 -25.76 -10.72
CA GLY A 68 -26.45 -26.07 -10.68
C GLY A 68 -27.30 -25.32 -11.70
N LEU A 69 -26.77 -24.34 -12.44
CA LEU A 69 -27.50 -23.64 -13.49
C LEU A 69 -27.48 -24.43 -14.82
N PRO A 70 -28.54 -24.37 -15.65
CA PRO A 70 -28.48 -24.87 -17.02
C PRO A 70 -27.38 -24.13 -17.82
N PRO A 71 -26.69 -24.81 -18.76
CA PRO A 71 -25.61 -24.19 -19.56
C PRO A 71 -26.03 -22.90 -20.28
N ALA A 72 -27.25 -22.80 -20.74
CA ALA A 72 -27.79 -21.61 -21.38
C ALA A 72 -27.88 -20.38 -20.47
N MET A 73 -27.85 -20.55 -19.15
CA MET A 73 -27.89 -19.48 -18.16
C MET A 73 -26.52 -19.09 -17.63
N ARG A 74 -25.42 -19.77 -18.03
CA ARG A 74 -24.04 -19.52 -17.62
C ARG A 74 -23.31 -18.60 -18.60
N GLN A 75 -23.93 -17.48 -19.01
CA GLN A 75 -23.46 -16.65 -20.13
C GLN A 75 -22.59 -15.44 -19.68
N LYS A 76 -22.63 -15.10 -18.41
CA LYS A 76 -21.97 -13.88 -17.92
C LYS A 76 -20.57 -14.21 -17.40
N ASP A 77 -19.57 -13.40 -17.79
CA ASP A 77 -18.18 -13.58 -17.37
C ASP A 77 -17.99 -13.46 -15.86
N VAL A 78 -17.15 -14.33 -15.32
CA VAL A 78 -16.75 -14.35 -13.93
C VAL A 78 -15.22 -14.30 -13.86
N PHE A 79 -14.67 -13.18 -13.42
CA PHE A 79 -13.24 -12.95 -13.28
C PHE A 79 -12.81 -13.26 -11.85
N LEU A 80 -12.01 -14.31 -11.65
CA LEU A 80 -11.36 -14.61 -10.38
C LEU A 80 -10.05 -13.85 -10.29
N VAL A 81 -10.00 -12.83 -9.43
CA VAL A 81 -8.88 -11.87 -9.38
C VAL A 81 -8.09 -12.00 -8.08
N SER A 82 -6.80 -12.22 -8.18
CA SER A 82 -5.85 -12.19 -7.05
C SER A 82 -4.84 -11.08 -7.23
N SER A 83 -4.51 -10.38 -6.15
CA SER A 83 -3.43 -9.39 -6.13
C SER A 83 -2.12 -10.07 -5.71
N ASP A 84 -1.12 -10.03 -6.58
CA ASP A 84 0.25 -10.42 -6.26
C ASP A 84 1.05 -9.15 -5.94
N THR A 85 1.48 -9.01 -4.70
CA THR A 85 2.25 -7.86 -4.23
C THR A 85 3.74 -7.96 -4.56
N LEU A 86 4.20 -9.05 -5.14
CA LEU A 86 5.60 -9.43 -5.42
C LEU A 86 6.46 -9.63 -4.16
N VAL A 87 5.88 -9.47 -2.97
CA VAL A 87 6.55 -9.68 -1.67
C VAL A 87 5.68 -10.51 -0.72
N GLU A 88 4.75 -11.29 -1.24
CA GLU A 88 3.97 -12.23 -0.43
C GLU A 88 4.81 -13.44 -0.05
N THR A 89 4.42 -14.11 1.02
CA THR A 89 5.12 -15.31 1.49
C THR A 89 5.16 -16.37 0.39
N PRO A 90 6.34 -16.84 -0.06
CA PRO A 90 6.47 -17.66 -1.27
C PRO A 90 5.60 -18.92 -1.29
N VAL A 91 5.51 -19.61 -0.14
CA VAL A 91 4.65 -20.81 0.01
C VAL A 91 3.18 -20.47 -0.26
N VAL A 92 2.73 -19.28 0.17
CA VAL A 92 1.34 -18.81 -0.03
C VAL A 92 1.11 -18.45 -1.49
N VAL A 93 2.06 -17.78 -2.14
CA VAL A 93 1.99 -17.44 -3.58
C VAL A 93 1.82 -18.72 -4.43
N ASP A 94 2.62 -19.73 -4.16
CA ASP A 94 2.55 -21.02 -4.86
C ASP A 94 1.18 -21.70 -4.67
N LEU A 95 0.67 -21.70 -3.42
CA LEU A 95 -0.66 -22.23 -3.11
C LEU A 95 -1.77 -21.49 -3.87
N ILE A 96 -1.76 -20.14 -3.84
CA ILE A 96 -2.74 -19.31 -4.55
C ILE A 96 -2.70 -19.60 -6.04
N LYS A 97 -1.52 -19.57 -6.65
CA LYS A 97 -1.33 -19.79 -8.08
C LYS A 97 -1.85 -21.17 -8.52
N LYS A 98 -1.45 -22.24 -7.81
CA LYS A 98 -1.90 -23.60 -8.08
C LYS A 98 -3.40 -23.75 -7.91
N THR A 99 -3.98 -23.12 -6.89
CA THR A 99 -5.44 -23.19 -6.63
C THR A 99 -6.21 -22.47 -7.72
N MET A 100 -5.82 -21.26 -8.11
CA MET A 100 -6.47 -20.50 -9.19
C MET A 100 -6.41 -21.26 -10.53
N GLN A 101 -5.27 -21.86 -10.86
CA GLN A 101 -5.13 -22.70 -12.06
C GLN A 101 -6.07 -23.91 -12.03
N ARG A 102 -6.24 -24.57 -10.86
CA ARG A 102 -7.17 -25.69 -10.70
C ARG A 102 -8.62 -25.23 -10.86
N ILE A 103 -8.99 -24.09 -10.26
CA ILE A 103 -10.34 -23.53 -10.37
C ILE A 103 -10.68 -23.26 -11.84
N GLU A 104 -9.81 -22.57 -12.58
CA GLU A 104 -10.02 -22.26 -13.99
C GLU A 104 -10.09 -23.54 -14.86
N ALA A 105 -9.16 -24.46 -14.66
CA ALA A 105 -9.17 -25.74 -15.37
C ALA A 105 -10.43 -26.56 -15.07
N GLY A 106 -10.89 -26.58 -13.82
CA GLY A 106 -12.14 -27.20 -13.42
C GLY A 106 -13.35 -26.51 -14.04
N ALA A 107 -13.40 -25.19 -14.00
CA ALA A 107 -14.45 -24.38 -14.60
C ALA A 107 -14.56 -24.64 -16.11
N LYS A 108 -13.45 -24.67 -16.82
CA LYS A 108 -13.40 -25.00 -18.25
C LYS A 108 -13.98 -26.40 -18.54
N ARG A 109 -13.65 -27.40 -17.72
CA ARG A 109 -14.19 -28.75 -17.86
C ARG A 109 -15.71 -28.81 -17.62
N ALA A 110 -16.18 -28.01 -16.64
CA ALA A 110 -17.61 -27.95 -16.27
C ALA A 110 -18.43 -26.97 -17.14
N GLY A 111 -17.81 -26.29 -18.12
CA GLY A 111 -18.47 -25.28 -18.95
C GLY A 111 -18.92 -24.05 -18.16
N LEU A 112 -18.15 -23.66 -17.15
CA LEU A 112 -18.39 -22.44 -16.36
C LEU A 112 -17.55 -21.27 -16.89
N PRO A 113 -18.09 -20.04 -16.92
CA PRO A 113 -17.41 -18.86 -17.48
C PRO A 113 -16.46 -18.20 -16.45
N ILE A 114 -15.65 -19.00 -15.77
CA ILE A 114 -14.72 -18.52 -14.74
C ILE A 114 -13.31 -18.48 -15.33
N THR A 115 -12.68 -17.29 -15.31
CA THR A 115 -11.29 -17.08 -15.73
C THR A 115 -10.46 -16.49 -14.59
N GLN A 116 -9.18 -16.87 -14.49
CA GLN A 116 -8.28 -16.36 -13.47
C GLN A 116 -7.47 -15.15 -13.97
N HIS A 117 -7.25 -14.21 -13.07
CA HIS A 117 -6.44 -13.02 -13.33
C HIS A 117 -5.57 -12.69 -12.12
N ALA A 118 -4.24 -12.60 -12.32
CA ALA A 118 -3.33 -12.06 -11.33
C ALA A 118 -3.04 -10.60 -11.66
N VAL A 119 -3.27 -9.70 -10.70
CA VAL A 119 -2.97 -8.27 -10.83
C VAL A 119 -1.77 -7.92 -9.96
N MET A 120 -0.89 -7.08 -10.48
CA MET A 120 0.37 -6.69 -9.85
C MET A 120 0.49 -5.17 -9.79
N PRO A 121 1.22 -4.61 -8.81
CA PRO A 121 1.51 -3.18 -8.78
C PRO A 121 2.36 -2.78 -10.00
N LYS A 122 2.22 -1.53 -10.43
CA LYS A 122 3.12 -0.92 -11.42
C LYS A 122 4.54 -0.92 -10.85
N THR A 123 5.56 -1.06 -11.69
CA THR A 123 6.96 -1.19 -11.24
C THR A 123 7.36 -0.09 -10.25
N HIS A 124 6.98 1.17 -10.51
CA HIS A 124 7.30 2.30 -9.64
C HIS A 124 6.49 2.34 -8.31
N GLU A 125 5.51 1.45 -8.14
CA GLU A 125 4.67 1.29 -6.95
C GLU A 125 4.98 0.02 -6.16
N THR A 126 5.91 -0.83 -6.62
CA THR A 126 6.30 -2.06 -5.92
C THR A 126 6.99 -1.76 -4.57
N PHE A 127 7.07 -2.78 -3.73
CA PHE A 127 7.65 -2.63 -2.39
C PHE A 127 9.11 -2.16 -2.45
N TRP A 128 9.93 -2.82 -3.26
CA TRP A 128 11.35 -2.53 -3.32
C TRP A 128 11.66 -1.19 -3.96
N VAL A 129 10.96 -0.80 -5.01
CA VAL A 129 11.14 0.52 -5.63
C VAL A 129 10.77 1.63 -4.66
N ASN A 130 9.72 1.46 -3.86
CA ASN A 130 9.39 2.46 -2.85
C ASN A 130 10.38 2.47 -1.67
N LEU A 131 10.76 1.30 -1.13
CA LEU A 131 11.63 1.21 0.03
C LEU A 131 13.09 1.46 -0.33
N LEU A 132 13.64 0.70 -1.27
CA LEU A 132 15.05 0.78 -1.67
C LEU A 132 15.29 1.91 -2.67
N GLY A 133 14.41 2.10 -3.66
CA GLY A 133 14.53 3.17 -4.66
C GLY A 133 14.29 4.54 -4.04
N LYS A 134 13.06 4.81 -3.60
CA LYS A 134 12.63 6.13 -3.10
C LYS A 134 12.97 6.38 -1.62
N GLY A 135 13.45 5.38 -0.90
CA GLY A 135 13.80 5.47 0.51
C GLY A 135 12.58 5.61 1.45
N TYR A 136 11.41 5.14 1.06
CA TYR A 136 10.24 5.17 1.95
C TYR A 136 10.50 4.32 3.19
N PRO A 137 10.13 4.80 4.39
CA PRO A 137 10.25 3.98 5.59
C PRO A 137 9.41 2.71 5.45
N ALA A 138 9.90 1.61 6.03
CA ALA A 138 9.13 0.39 6.10
C ALA A 138 7.75 0.66 6.72
N PRO A 139 6.69 -0.04 6.26
CA PRO A 139 5.32 0.25 6.66
C PRO A 139 5.10 0.15 8.18
N THR A 140 4.31 1.08 8.73
CA THR A 140 3.90 1.06 10.14
C THR A 140 2.38 1.12 10.24
N ARG A 141 1.82 0.96 11.44
CA ARG A 141 0.35 1.07 11.63
C ARG A 141 -0.23 2.40 11.18
N SER A 142 0.53 3.49 11.29
CA SER A 142 0.12 4.85 10.89
C SER A 142 0.54 5.23 9.47
N PHE A 143 1.40 4.45 8.81
CA PHE A 143 1.89 4.75 7.48
C PHE A 143 1.96 3.49 6.61
N ARG A 144 0.83 3.13 6.01
CA ARG A 144 0.60 1.89 5.25
C ARG A 144 0.57 2.13 3.74
N TRP A 145 1.55 2.82 3.21
CA TRP A 145 1.64 3.11 1.79
C TRP A 145 1.60 1.85 0.90
N CYS A 146 2.02 0.70 1.43
CA CYS A 146 2.01 -0.58 0.72
C CYS A 146 0.57 -1.07 0.41
N THR A 147 -0.40 -0.85 1.31
CA THR A 147 -1.78 -1.32 1.11
C THR A 147 -2.41 -0.68 -0.12
N GLU A 148 -2.34 0.64 -0.23
CA GLU A 148 -2.90 1.39 -1.35
C GLU A 148 -2.23 0.99 -2.67
N ARG A 149 -0.90 1.08 -2.73
CA ARG A 149 -0.12 0.92 -3.97
C ARG A 149 -0.07 -0.50 -4.48
N MET A 150 0.05 -1.48 -3.57
CA MET A 150 0.32 -2.86 -3.96
C MET A 150 -0.93 -3.75 -3.97
N LYS A 151 -1.99 -3.37 -3.24
CA LYS A 151 -3.22 -4.17 -3.14
C LYS A 151 -4.43 -3.46 -3.75
N ILE A 152 -4.70 -2.21 -3.33
CA ILE A 152 -5.92 -1.50 -3.75
C ILE A 152 -5.82 -1.04 -5.21
N ASN A 153 -4.74 -0.33 -5.58
CA ASN A 153 -4.60 0.25 -6.91
C ASN A 153 -4.64 -0.79 -8.03
N PRO A 154 -3.89 -1.93 -7.97
CA PRO A 154 -3.93 -2.93 -9.03
C PRO A 154 -5.33 -3.52 -9.25
N VAL A 155 -6.05 -3.81 -8.17
CA VAL A 155 -7.42 -4.34 -8.24
C VAL A 155 -8.39 -3.29 -8.76
N SER A 156 -8.26 -2.04 -8.29
CA SER A 156 -9.08 -0.92 -8.75
C SER A 156 -8.87 -0.63 -10.24
N ASP A 157 -7.62 -0.69 -10.71
CA ASP A 157 -7.30 -0.53 -12.14
C ASP A 157 -7.93 -1.65 -12.98
N PHE A 158 -7.89 -2.90 -12.50
CA PHE A 158 -8.59 -4.03 -13.14
C PHE A 158 -10.11 -3.83 -13.19
N ILE A 159 -10.72 -3.43 -12.07
CA ILE A 159 -12.17 -3.17 -12.03
C ILE A 159 -12.54 -2.03 -12.98
N LYS A 160 -11.78 -0.93 -13.02
CA LYS A 160 -12.00 0.17 -13.96
C LYS A 160 -11.91 -0.26 -15.43
N ASP A 161 -10.94 -1.13 -15.75
CA ASP A 161 -10.82 -1.73 -17.07
C ASP A 161 -12.10 -2.52 -17.43
N LYS A 162 -12.61 -3.34 -16.51
CA LYS A 162 -13.86 -4.09 -16.75
C LYS A 162 -15.07 -3.17 -16.80
N VAL A 163 -15.17 -2.12 -15.99
CA VAL A 163 -16.21 -1.11 -16.10
C VAL A 163 -16.19 -0.44 -17.48
N SER A 164 -15.00 -0.14 -18.02
CA SER A 164 -14.90 0.45 -19.35
C SER A 164 -15.35 -0.50 -20.48
N GLN A 165 -15.27 -1.81 -20.27
CA GLN A 165 -15.71 -2.84 -21.24
C GLN A 165 -17.20 -3.18 -21.15
N PHE A 166 -17.77 -3.12 -19.95
CA PHE A 166 -19.12 -3.65 -19.65
C PHE A 166 -20.08 -2.62 -19.04
N ASP A 167 -19.68 -1.37 -18.90
CA ASP A 167 -20.38 -0.25 -18.24
C ASP A 167 -20.51 -0.39 -16.74
N GLU A 168 -20.88 -1.57 -16.22
CA GLU A 168 -21.03 -1.87 -14.80
C GLU A 168 -20.49 -3.25 -14.46
N VAL A 169 -20.03 -3.44 -13.22
CA VAL A 169 -19.55 -4.75 -12.70
C VAL A 169 -20.07 -5.01 -11.29
N ILE A 170 -20.14 -6.30 -10.91
CA ILE A 170 -20.40 -6.73 -9.54
C ILE A 170 -19.13 -7.34 -8.96
N VAL A 171 -18.59 -6.73 -7.90
CA VAL A 171 -17.45 -7.23 -7.14
C VAL A 171 -17.95 -8.15 -6.04
N VAL A 172 -17.53 -9.40 -6.05
CA VAL A 172 -17.94 -10.42 -5.07
C VAL A 172 -16.83 -10.64 -4.05
N LEU A 173 -17.16 -10.44 -2.78
CA LEU A 173 -16.18 -10.44 -1.69
C LEU A 173 -16.53 -11.39 -0.56
N GLY A 174 -15.50 -11.98 0.07
CA GLY A 174 -15.61 -12.83 1.25
C GLY A 174 -15.63 -12.06 2.59
N SER A 175 -16.13 -10.82 2.61
CA SER A 175 -16.23 -10.06 3.84
C SER A 175 -17.38 -10.56 4.70
N ARG A 176 -17.13 -10.69 6.03
CA ARG A 176 -18.10 -11.14 7.02
C ARG A 176 -18.33 -10.09 8.11
N SER A 177 -19.59 -9.91 8.49
CA SER A 177 -19.97 -8.96 9.56
C SER A 177 -19.38 -9.33 10.92
N SER A 178 -19.15 -10.63 11.15
CA SER A 178 -18.56 -11.17 12.39
C SER A 178 -17.08 -10.82 12.58
N GLU A 179 -16.37 -10.38 11.51
CA GLU A 179 -14.93 -10.09 11.62
C GLU A 179 -14.63 -8.73 12.27
N SER A 180 -15.49 -7.73 12.08
CA SER A 180 -15.28 -6.40 12.64
C SER A 180 -16.57 -5.57 12.61
N ALA A 181 -16.85 -4.87 13.72
CA ALA A 181 -17.99 -3.95 13.82
C ALA A 181 -17.94 -2.81 12.78
N SER A 182 -16.74 -2.33 12.44
CA SER A 182 -16.56 -1.28 11.40
C SER A 182 -16.93 -1.79 10.01
N ARG A 183 -16.60 -3.03 9.64
CA ARG A 183 -17.00 -3.64 8.36
C ARG A 183 -18.52 -3.82 8.27
N ALA A 184 -19.14 -4.30 9.35
CA ALA A 184 -20.60 -4.41 9.40
C ALA A 184 -21.29 -3.07 9.17
N GLN A 185 -20.79 -1.98 9.76
CA GLN A 185 -21.30 -0.62 9.58
C GLN A 185 -21.12 -0.11 8.14
N VAL A 186 -19.96 -0.34 7.52
CA VAL A 186 -19.70 0.09 6.13
C VAL A 186 -20.62 -0.65 5.17
N ILE A 187 -20.75 -1.97 5.29
CA ILE A 187 -21.66 -2.77 4.46
C ILE A 187 -23.10 -2.26 4.61
N ALA A 188 -23.56 -2.03 5.84
CA ALA A 188 -24.91 -1.54 6.12
C ALA A 188 -25.16 -0.14 5.52
N LYS A 189 -24.19 0.77 5.63
CA LYS A 189 -24.30 2.16 5.13
C LYS A 189 -24.45 2.25 3.61
N HIS A 190 -23.82 1.35 2.88
CA HIS A 190 -23.79 1.39 1.40
C HIS A 190 -24.75 0.39 0.74
N LYS A 191 -25.56 -0.31 1.53
CA LYS A 191 -26.55 -1.27 1.05
C LYS A 191 -27.62 -0.57 0.22
N ILE A 192 -28.00 -1.18 -0.90
CA ILE A 192 -29.08 -0.70 -1.75
C ILE A 192 -30.37 -1.34 -1.29
N ASP A 193 -31.36 -0.54 -0.92
CA ASP A 193 -32.64 -1.02 -0.43
C ASP A 193 -33.31 -2.00 -1.41
N GLY A 194 -33.87 -3.08 -0.86
CA GLY A 194 -34.52 -4.13 -1.64
C GLY A 194 -33.60 -5.05 -2.42
N THR A 195 -32.26 -4.89 -2.29
CA THR A 195 -31.28 -5.74 -2.95
C THR A 195 -30.25 -6.31 -1.98
N ARG A 196 -29.47 -7.32 -2.44
CA ARG A 196 -28.29 -7.85 -1.72
C ARG A 196 -27.00 -7.15 -2.12
N LEU A 197 -27.09 -6.12 -2.97
CA LEU A 197 -25.96 -5.37 -3.46
C LEU A 197 -25.72 -4.10 -2.64
N ALA A 198 -24.46 -3.69 -2.54
CA ALA A 198 -24.04 -2.40 -2.02
C ALA A 198 -23.29 -1.61 -3.10
N ARG A 199 -23.25 -0.29 -3.01
CA ARG A 199 -22.40 0.53 -3.89
C ARG A 199 -20.96 0.44 -3.45
N HIS A 200 -20.04 0.39 -4.43
CA HIS A 200 -18.62 0.53 -4.11
C HIS A 200 -18.33 1.96 -3.68
N THR A 201 -17.49 2.15 -2.66
CA THR A 201 -17.25 3.47 -2.04
C THR A 201 -16.53 4.45 -2.96
N THR A 202 -15.65 3.97 -3.83
CA THR A 202 -14.77 4.81 -4.67
C THR A 202 -15.01 4.63 -6.18
N LEU A 203 -15.64 3.54 -6.62
CA LEU A 203 -15.87 3.23 -8.03
C LEU A 203 -17.36 3.34 -8.34
N ALA A 204 -17.74 4.35 -9.13
CA ALA A 204 -19.13 4.72 -9.36
C ALA A 204 -20.00 3.60 -9.99
N ASN A 205 -19.43 2.82 -10.92
CA ASN A 205 -20.15 1.78 -11.67
C ASN A 205 -19.78 0.36 -11.19
N ALA A 206 -19.28 0.23 -9.96
CA ALA A 206 -19.02 -1.04 -9.33
C ALA A 206 -19.99 -1.26 -8.17
N PHE A 207 -20.53 -2.47 -8.08
CA PHE A 207 -21.42 -2.90 -7.00
C PHE A 207 -20.74 -4.01 -6.21
N ILE A 208 -21.07 -4.15 -4.95
CA ILE A 208 -20.50 -5.15 -4.06
C ILE A 208 -21.57 -6.17 -3.69
N TYR A 209 -21.19 -7.44 -3.76
CA TYR A 209 -21.97 -8.56 -3.27
C TYR A 209 -21.13 -9.38 -2.28
N THR A 210 -21.67 -9.61 -1.08
CA THR A 210 -21.02 -10.38 -0.01
C THR A 210 -21.90 -11.59 0.34
N PRO A 211 -21.76 -12.72 -0.37
CA PRO A 211 -22.66 -13.88 -0.22
C PRO A 211 -22.59 -14.53 1.17
N ILE A 212 -21.47 -14.40 1.87
CA ILE A 212 -21.20 -15.02 3.16
C ILE A 212 -21.13 -14.00 4.33
N ASP A 213 -21.79 -12.84 4.18
CA ASP A 213 -21.72 -11.73 5.16
C ASP A 213 -22.16 -12.11 6.57
N THR A 214 -23.07 -13.08 6.69
CA THR A 214 -23.64 -13.56 7.96
C THR A 214 -22.92 -14.78 8.54
N TRP A 215 -21.98 -15.39 7.78
CA TRP A 215 -21.31 -16.62 8.21
C TRP A 215 -20.31 -16.37 9.32
N ASP A 216 -20.15 -17.34 10.19
CA ASP A 216 -19.06 -17.39 11.14
C ASP A 216 -17.85 -18.18 10.59
N THR A 217 -16.82 -18.36 11.41
CA THR A 217 -15.62 -19.10 10.98
C THR A 217 -15.87 -20.59 10.85
N GLU A 218 -16.79 -21.14 11.64
CA GLU A 218 -17.18 -22.55 11.60
C GLU A 218 -17.93 -22.86 10.32
N ASP A 219 -18.89 -22.01 9.92
CA ASP A 219 -19.58 -22.10 8.62
C ASP A 219 -18.60 -22.11 7.44
N VAL A 220 -17.64 -21.19 7.44
CA VAL A 220 -16.62 -21.12 6.38
C VAL A 220 -15.84 -22.43 6.29
N TRP A 221 -15.37 -22.95 7.42
CA TRP A 221 -14.62 -24.20 7.42
C TRP A 221 -15.52 -25.42 7.13
N LYS A 222 -16.77 -25.39 7.54
CA LYS A 222 -17.75 -26.42 7.23
C LYS A 222 -17.90 -26.57 5.70
N LEU A 223 -18.05 -25.46 4.96
CA LEU A 223 -18.09 -25.51 3.50
C LEU A 223 -16.78 -26.02 2.89
N LEU A 224 -15.63 -25.52 3.36
CA LEU A 224 -14.33 -25.87 2.80
C LEU A 224 -13.90 -27.32 3.09
N ARG A 225 -14.41 -27.91 4.17
CA ARG A 225 -14.15 -29.29 4.60
C ARG A 225 -15.13 -30.28 4.03
N GLY A 226 -16.36 -29.89 3.77
CA GLY A 226 -17.48 -30.78 3.52
C GLY A 226 -18.09 -30.74 2.14
N ALA A 227 -17.51 -30.01 1.17
CA ALA A 227 -18.15 -29.76 -0.10
C ALA A 227 -18.53 -31.03 -0.93
N PHE A 228 -17.95 -32.20 -0.65
CA PHE A 228 -18.28 -33.42 -1.37
C PHE A 228 -18.34 -34.72 -0.56
N ARG A 229 -17.59 -34.87 0.51
CA ARG A 229 -17.67 -36.03 1.42
C ARG A 229 -17.09 -35.65 2.79
N TYR A 230 -17.96 -35.59 3.77
CA TYR A 230 -17.51 -35.38 5.16
C TYR A 230 -17.37 -36.75 5.82
N SER A 231 -16.12 -37.18 6.02
CA SER A 231 -15.80 -38.11 7.08
C SER A 231 -15.03 -37.35 8.17
N PRO A 232 -15.47 -37.32 9.43
CA PRO A 232 -14.74 -36.68 10.54
C PRO A 232 -13.33 -37.24 10.73
N ASP A 233 -13.11 -38.48 10.29
CA ASP A 233 -11.91 -39.26 10.55
C ASP A 233 -10.96 -39.33 9.34
N ASP A 234 -11.36 -38.87 8.14
CA ASP A 234 -10.57 -38.96 6.93
C ASP A 234 -10.35 -37.61 6.27
N ILE A 235 -9.19 -37.00 6.55
CA ILE A 235 -8.77 -35.68 6.07
C ILE A 235 -8.44 -35.72 4.56
N ASP A 236 -8.24 -36.88 3.98
CA ASP A 236 -7.85 -37.04 2.56
C ASP A 236 -9.06 -36.97 1.60
N GLU A 237 -10.28 -36.96 2.08
CA GLU A 237 -11.52 -36.94 1.27
C GLU A 237 -12.07 -35.52 0.97
N TRP A 238 -11.39 -34.45 1.34
CA TRP A 238 -11.87 -33.08 1.11
C TRP A 238 -11.67 -32.64 -0.34
N GLU A 239 -12.60 -32.95 -1.20
CA GLU A 239 -12.52 -32.54 -2.60
C GLU A 239 -13.27 -31.24 -2.88
N ASN A 240 -12.59 -30.31 -3.56
CA ASN A 240 -13.20 -29.11 -4.09
C ASN A 240 -13.99 -29.42 -5.37
N PRO A 241 -15.05 -28.64 -5.71
CA PRO A 241 -15.83 -28.86 -6.91
C PRO A 241 -15.02 -28.78 -8.23
N TRP A 242 -13.82 -28.21 -8.18
CA TRP A 242 -12.89 -28.16 -9.31
C TRP A 242 -11.78 -29.23 -9.24
N GLY A 243 -11.78 -30.05 -8.22
CA GLY A 243 -10.78 -31.09 -7.92
C GLY A 243 -9.68 -30.60 -6.96
N GLY A 244 -9.07 -31.56 -6.28
CA GLY A 244 -8.12 -31.31 -5.19
C GLY A 244 -8.82 -30.97 -3.88
N ASN A 245 -8.05 -30.71 -2.83
CA ASN A 245 -8.58 -30.48 -1.49
C ASN A 245 -8.03 -29.21 -0.85
N ASN A 246 -8.64 -28.79 0.28
CA ASN A 246 -8.26 -27.63 1.07
C ASN A 246 -7.30 -27.95 2.22
N ARG A 247 -6.72 -29.18 2.26
CA ARG A 247 -5.78 -29.58 3.31
C ARG A 247 -4.60 -28.63 3.44
N PRO A 248 -3.91 -28.20 2.35
CA PRO A 248 -2.82 -27.25 2.46
C PRO A 248 -3.26 -25.92 3.09
N LEU A 249 -4.45 -25.45 2.73
CA LEU A 249 -5.03 -24.25 3.32
C LEU A 249 -5.35 -24.45 4.81
N TRP A 250 -5.94 -25.58 5.16
CA TRP A 250 -6.24 -25.94 6.54
C TRP A 250 -4.98 -26.02 7.40
N THR A 251 -3.95 -26.77 6.95
CA THR A 251 -2.66 -26.90 7.63
C THR A 251 -2.04 -25.53 7.87
N LEU A 252 -2.02 -24.69 6.84
CA LEU A 252 -1.50 -23.33 6.94
C LEU A 252 -2.24 -22.51 8.02
N TYR A 253 -3.55 -22.73 8.21
CA TYR A 253 -4.34 -22.07 9.26
C TYR A 253 -4.15 -22.69 10.65
N MET A 254 -3.97 -23.99 10.77
CA MET A 254 -3.70 -24.65 12.04
C MET A 254 -2.33 -24.26 12.60
N ASP A 255 -1.33 -24.13 11.73
CA ASP A 255 0.03 -23.78 12.10
C ASP A 255 0.19 -22.30 12.49
N SER A 256 -0.79 -21.47 12.14
CA SER A 256 -0.80 -20.06 12.49
C SER A 256 -2.03 -19.69 13.32
N SER A 257 -1.90 -19.44 14.60
CA SER A 257 -3.01 -19.17 15.55
C SER A 257 -3.62 -17.75 15.48
N ALA A 258 -3.56 -17.04 14.37
CA ALA A 258 -4.06 -15.66 14.24
C ALA A 258 -5.19 -15.51 13.19
N GLN A 259 -6.05 -14.51 13.26
CA GLN A 259 -7.22 -14.31 12.37
C GLN A 259 -6.84 -13.56 11.08
N GLY A 260 -7.12 -14.13 9.90
CA GLY A 260 -6.77 -13.58 8.59
C GLY A 260 -7.78 -12.59 8.01
N GLU A 261 -7.34 -11.63 7.21
CA GLU A 261 -8.16 -10.59 6.60
C GLU A 261 -8.07 -10.56 5.06
N CYS A 262 -9.18 -10.18 4.40
CA CYS A 262 -9.28 -10.05 2.95
C CYS A 262 -8.50 -8.82 2.44
N PRO A 263 -7.70 -8.90 1.35
CA PRO A 263 -6.95 -7.78 0.81
C PRO A 263 -7.80 -6.77 0.01
N LEU A 264 -9.04 -7.11 -0.32
CA LEU A 264 -9.95 -6.19 -0.99
C LEU A 264 -10.58 -5.26 0.03
N VAL A 265 -10.12 -4.02 0.04
CA VAL A 265 -10.60 -2.96 0.93
C VAL A 265 -11.86 -2.35 0.33
N ILE A 266 -12.93 -2.35 1.11
CA ILE A 266 -14.22 -1.71 0.72
C ILE A 266 -14.17 -0.21 1.05
N ASP A 267 -13.30 0.21 1.99
CA ASP A 267 -13.20 1.59 2.49
C ASP A 267 -11.78 1.89 2.98
N ASP A 268 -11.23 3.04 2.60
CA ASP A 268 -9.90 3.53 2.99
C ASP A 268 -9.77 3.79 4.51
N SER A 269 -10.88 3.95 5.21
CA SER A 269 -10.91 4.20 6.66
C SER A 269 -10.70 2.95 7.52
N THR A 270 -10.80 1.74 6.94
CA THR A 270 -10.71 0.50 7.70
C THR A 270 -9.34 -0.15 7.54
N PRO A 271 -8.54 -0.28 8.62
CA PRO A 271 -7.21 -0.88 8.55
C PRO A 271 -7.28 -2.37 8.16
N SER A 272 -6.84 -2.72 6.96
CA SER A 272 -6.90 -4.09 6.43
C SER A 272 -5.84 -5.07 6.94
N CYS A 273 -4.92 -4.66 7.81
CA CYS A 273 -3.77 -5.48 8.22
C CYS A 273 -3.56 -5.46 9.73
N GLY A 274 -4.52 -5.92 10.52
CA GLY A 274 -4.37 -6.03 11.98
C GLY A 274 -3.78 -7.36 12.46
N SER A 275 -4.07 -8.47 11.76
CA SER A 275 -3.75 -9.83 12.20
C SER A 275 -3.68 -10.81 11.03
N SER A 276 -3.20 -10.37 9.86
CA SER A 276 -3.16 -11.19 8.65
C SER A 276 -2.27 -12.43 8.85
N ARG A 277 -2.81 -13.61 8.57
CA ARG A 277 -2.08 -14.88 8.59
C ARG A 277 -1.25 -15.09 7.34
N PHE A 278 -1.73 -14.53 6.23
CA PHE A 278 -1.09 -14.63 4.93
C PHE A 278 -0.93 -13.21 4.40
N GLY A 279 0.23 -12.66 4.65
CA GLY A 279 0.59 -11.33 4.21
C GLY A 279 1.92 -11.34 3.48
N CYS A 280 2.39 -10.14 3.21
CA CYS A 280 3.73 -9.95 2.68
C CYS A 280 4.76 -10.38 3.74
N TRP A 281 5.74 -11.18 3.36
CA TRP A 281 6.83 -11.56 4.27
C TRP A 281 7.65 -10.35 4.76
N THR A 282 7.58 -9.23 4.02
CA THR A 282 8.20 -7.95 4.38
C THR A 282 7.36 -7.10 5.35
N CYS A 283 6.24 -7.62 5.88
CA CYS A 283 5.30 -6.81 6.66
C CYS A 283 5.87 -6.41 8.03
N THR A 284 6.06 -5.11 8.24
CA THR A 284 6.55 -4.51 9.49
C THR A 284 5.45 -3.83 10.31
N VAL A 285 4.20 -3.89 9.86
CA VAL A 285 3.01 -3.39 10.58
C VAL A 285 2.73 -4.22 11.83
N VAL A 286 3.04 -5.50 11.79
CA VAL A 286 3.00 -6.41 12.94
C VAL A 286 4.37 -6.48 13.60
N THR A 287 4.41 -6.52 14.92
CA THR A 287 5.67 -6.55 15.69
C THR A 287 6.45 -7.84 15.41
N LYS A 288 5.76 -8.99 15.36
CA LYS A 288 6.32 -10.31 15.04
C LYS A 288 5.47 -10.99 14.00
N ASP A 289 6.10 -11.61 13.02
CA ASP A 289 5.42 -12.43 12.03
C ASP A 289 5.29 -13.88 12.54
N LYS A 290 4.22 -14.11 13.31
CA LYS A 290 3.95 -15.44 13.87
C LYS A 290 3.69 -16.50 12.81
N ALA A 291 3.10 -16.12 11.66
CA ALA A 291 2.82 -17.06 10.59
C ALA A 291 4.11 -17.57 9.97
N MET A 292 5.06 -16.67 9.70
CA MET A 292 6.37 -17.02 9.16
C MET A 292 7.21 -17.80 10.18
N GLU A 293 7.19 -17.40 11.48
CA GLU A 293 7.83 -18.17 12.55
C GLU A 293 7.29 -19.61 12.63
N SER A 294 5.97 -19.78 12.45
CA SER A 294 5.34 -21.11 12.48
C SER A 294 5.71 -21.94 11.23
N LEU A 295 5.69 -21.37 10.04
CA LEU A 295 6.12 -22.04 8.81
C LEU A 295 7.57 -22.55 8.93
N ILE A 296 8.47 -21.72 9.46
CA ILE A 296 9.88 -22.09 9.69
C ILE A 296 9.97 -23.28 10.64
N LYS A 297 9.21 -23.27 11.76
CA LYS A 297 9.19 -24.37 12.72
C LYS A 297 8.61 -25.67 12.16
N ASN A 298 7.72 -25.57 11.17
CA ASN A 298 7.00 -26.68 10.58
C ASN A 298 7.65 -27.23 9.29
N GLY A 299 8.91 -26.86 9.03
CA GLY A 299 9.71 -27.44 7.95
C GLY A 299 10.18 -26.49 6.87
N GLU A 300 9.71 -25.23 6.87
CA GLU A 300 10.15 -24.22 5.89
C GLU A 300 11.38 -23.43 6.42
N GLU A 301 12.38 -24.14 6.96
CA GLU A 301 13.55 -23.52 7.60
C GLU A 301 14.33 -22.59 6.68
N TRP A 302 14.28 -22.82 5.36
CA TRP A 302 14.89 -21.98 4.34
C TRP A 302 14.36 -20.53 4.33
N MET A 303 13.18 -20.27 4.91
CA MET A 303 12.62 -18.93 5.02
C MET A 303 13.26 -18.10 6.15
N SER A 304 14.13 -18.68 6.98
CA SER A 304 14.78 -17.97 8.09
C SER A 304 15.54 -16.70 7.68
N PRO A 305 16.27 -16.65 6.54
CA PRO A 305 16.90 -15.40 6.07
C PRO A 305 15.88 -14.31 5.74
N LEU A 306 14.71 -14.67 5.20
CA LEU A 306 13.64 -13.72 4.88
C LEU A 306 13.07 -13.10 6.16
N LEU A 307 12.85 -13.91 7.20
CA LEU A 307 12.37 -13.42 8.50
C LEU A 307 13.40 -12.47 9.13
N LYS A 308 14.68 -12.81 9.10
CA LYS A 308 15.75 -11.93 9.61
C LYS A 308 15.80 -10.59 8.88
N TYR A 309 15.67 -10.62 7.56
CA TYR A 309 15.63 -9.39 6.76
C TYR A 309 14.39 -8.53 7.08
N ARG A 310 13.23 -9.16 7.22
CA ARG A 310 12.01 -8.47 7.68
C ARG A 310 12.20 -7.84 9.06
N ASP A 311 12.82 -8.54 9.99
CA ASP A 311 13.06 -8.04 11.35
C ASP A 311 14.06 -6.87 11.35
N LEU A 312 15.06 -6.88 10.46
CA LEU A 312 15.92 -5.72 10.20
C LEU A 312 15.08 -4.51 9.77
N LEU A 313 14.19 -4.67 8.80
CA LEU A 313 13.31 -3.58 8.37
C LEU A 313 12.41 -3.08 9.52
N ALA A 314 11.87 -3.99 10.34
CA ALA A 314 11.07 -3.63 11.51
C ALA A 314 11.88 -2.83 12.54
N PHE A 315 13.12 -3.22 12.81
CA PHE A 315 14.03 -2.51 13.70
C PHE A 315 14.25 -1.04 13.29
N THR A 316 14.30 -0.78 11.98
CA THR A 316 14.46 0.60 11.47
C THR A 316 13.24 1.50 11.69
N THR A 317 12.08 0.91 12.00
CA THR A 317 10.85 1.67 12.26
C THR A 317 10.68 2.07 13.73
N ASP A 318 11.47 1.48 14.62
CA ASP A 318 11.43 1.79 16.05
C ASP A 318 11.71 3.28 16.29
N PRO A 319 10.93 3.97 17.12
CA PRO A 319 11.14 5.38 17.45
C PRO A 319 12.55 5.72 17.95
N VAL A 320 13.25 4.78 18.59
CA VAL A 320 14.63 4.97 19.08
C VAL A 320 15.66 4.90 17.93
N ASN A 321 15.41 4.03 16.95
CA ASN A 321 16.39 3.71 15.90
C ASN A 321 16.18 4.52 14.62
N LYS A 322 14.95 4.96 14.33
CA LYS A 322 14.55 5.54 13.04
C LYS A 322 15.42 6.72 12.59
N ASP A 323 15.89 7.55 13.52
CA ASP A 323 16.66 8.75 13.20
C ASP A 323 18.08 8.39 12.71
N THR A 324 18.60 7.20 13.07
CA THR A 324 19.88 6.67 12.56
C THR A 324 19.78 6.27 11.09
N PHE A 325 18.65 5.67 10.71
CA PHE A 325 18.49 5.11 9.37
C PHE A 325 17.92 6.09 8.36
N ARG A 326 17.33 7.20 8.82
CA ARG A 326 16.58 8.13 7.97
C ARG A 326 17.22 9.49 7.90
N ASN A 327 17.17 10.06 6.67
CA ASN A 327 17.60 11.43 6.43
C ASN A 327 16.73 12.42 7.24
N TYR A 328 17.31 13.50 7.71
CA TYR A 328 16.58 14.57 8.38
C TYR A 328 15.80 15.45 7.39
N LYS A 329 16.17 15.48 6.09
CA LYS A 329 15.43 16.18 5.03
C LYS A 329 14.30 15.32 4.47
N ARG A 330 13.16 15.93 4.23
CA ARG A 330 12.07 15.31 3.45
C ARG A 330 12.49 15.24 1.97
N ARG A 331 11.79 14.42 1.15
CA ARG A 331 12.05 14.36 -0.31
C ARG A 331 11.94 15.72 -1.01
N THR A 332 11.30 16.70 -0.40
CA THR A 332 11.25 18.10 -0.87
C THR A 332 12.54 18.88 -0.66
N GLY A 333 13.56 18.29 -0.05
CA GLY A 333 14.81 18.95 0.33
C GLY A 333 14.70 19.86 1.55
N LYS A 334 13.58 19.79 2.32
CA LYS A 334 13.36 20.63 3.52
C LYS A 334 13.28 19.78 4.78
N VAL A 335 13.74 20.35 5.88
CA VAL A 335 13.52 19.82 7.23
C VAL A 335 12.13 20.24 7.69
N SER A 336 11.32 19.25 8.10
CA SER A 336 9.97 19.47 8.66
C SER A 336 9.98 19.11 10.13
N TYR A 337 9.22 19.85 10.94
CA TYR A 337 9.12 19.62 12.39
C TYR A 337 7.74 19.07 12.77
N GLN A 338 7.67 18.37 13.88
CA GLN A 338 6.41 17.93 14.44
C GLN A 338 5.61 19.14 14.93
N TYR A 339 4.30 19.15 14.69
CA TYR A 339 3.43 20.15 15.28
C TYR A 339 3.35 19.93 16.79
N ALA A 340 3.43 21.03 17.57
CA ALA A 340 3.08 20.96 18.99
C ALA A 340 1.60 20.53 19.11
N LYS A 341 1.29 19.68 20.06
CA LYS A 341 -0.11 19.38 20.39
C LYS A 341 -0.74 20.60 21.07
N ASP A 342 -2.05 20.79 20.92
CA ASP A 342 -2.77 21.86 21.60
C ASP A 342 -2.47 21.83 23.10
N GLY A 343 -1.90 22.93 23.62
CA GLY A 343 -1.52 23.08 25.03
C GLY A 343 -0.07 22.71 25.40
N GLU A 344 0.75 22.23 24.47
CA GLU A 344 2.20 22.06 24.68
C GLU A 344 2.95 23.36 24.33
N GLU A 345 3.79 23.86 25.25
CA GLU A 345 4.75 24.91 24.92
C GLU A 345 5.68 24.46 23.79
N ILE A 346 5.84 25.31 22.79
CA ILE A 346 6.75 25.06 21.67
C ILE A 346 8.17 25.15 22.23
N SER A 347 8.79 24.00 22.56
CA SER A 347 10.17 23.98 23.00
C SER A 347 11.09 24.46 21.87
N ALA A 348 12.20 25.12 22.23
CA ALA A 348 13.21 25.58 21.26
C ALA A 348 13.82 24.39 20.45
N GLU A 349 13.77 23.18 20.99
CA GLU A 349 14.21 21.94 20.37
C GLU A 349 13.02 21.18 19.76
N ARG A 350 12.51 21.68 18.64
CA ARG A 350 11.48 20.94 17.89
C ARG A 350 12.07 19.67 17.29
N LYS A 351 11.46 18.53 17.60
CA LYS A 351 11.84 17.26 16.98
C LYS A 351 11.48 17.27 15.49
N HIS A 352 12.47 17.04 14.63
CA HIS A 352 12.23 16.96 13.19
C HIS A 352 11.44 15.70 12.81
N VAL A 353 10.78 15.74 11.66
CA VAL A 353 10.10 14.59 11.05
C VAL A 353 11.07 13.91 10.10
N PRO A 354 11.54 12.69 10.38
CA PRO A 354 12.51 12.01 9.54
C PRO A 354 12.05 11.85 8.09
N GLY A 355 12.97 12.03 7.16
CA GLY A 355 12.77 11.89 5.72
C GLY A 355 12.86 10.44 5.22
N PRO A 356 13.37 10.21 4.00
CA PRO A 356 13.62 8.87 3.45
C PRO A 356 14.77 8.16 4.17
N TYR A 357 14.92 6.86 3.92
CA TYR A 357 16.13 6.15 4.32
C TYR A 357 17.36 6.70 3.61
N TRP A 358 18.49 6.78 4.32
CA TRP A 358 19.77 7.17 3.75
C TRP A 358 20.18 6.21 2.63
N LEU A 359 20.80 6.73 1.56
CA LEU A 359 21.20 5.94 0.39
C LEU A 359 22.13 4.77 0.78
N LYS A 360 23.10 5.00 1.66
CA LYS A 360 24.02 3.96 2.15
C LYS A 360 23.32 2.71 2.72
N TYR A 361 22.20 2.88 3.44
CA TYR A 361 21.44 1.75 3.97
C TYR A 361 20.61 1.08 2.88
N ARG A 362 20.06 1.84 1.94
CA ARG A 362 19.32 1.30 0.79
C ARG A 362 20.23 0.44 -0.07
N GLN A 363 21.47 0.85 -0.30
CA GLN A 363 22.51 0.09 -1.02
C GLN A 363 22.89 -1.20 -0.27
N GLN A 364 23.15 -1.10 1.03
CA GLN A 364 23.44 -2.25 1.86
C GLN A 364 22.30 -3.27 1.84
N TRP A 365 21.06 -2.83 2.05
CA TRP A 365 19.90 -3.73 2.09
C TRP A 365 19.59 -4.34 0.72
N LEU A 366 19.82 -3.63 -0.38
CA LEU A 366 19.74 -4.23 -1.71
C LEU A 366 20.74 -5.37 -1.84
N LYS A 367 21.99 -5.16 -1.46
CA LYS A 367 23.03 -6.20 -1.49
C LYS A 367 22.62 -7.42 -0.65
N GLU A 368 22.15 -7.20 0.57
CA GLU A 368 21.68 -8.27 1.45
C GLU A 368 20.50 -9.05 0.83
N LEU A 369 19.54 -8.37 0.22
CA LEU A 369 18.41 -9.00 -0.47
C LEU A 369 18.87 -9.89 -1.63
N LEU A 370 19.78 -9.38 -2.48
CA LEU A 370 20.35 -10.13 -3.61
C LEU A 370 21.15 -11.33 -3.13
N VAL A 371 21.91 -11.21 -2.04
CA VAL A 371 22.64 -12.35 -1.43
C VAL A 371 21.68 -13.43 -0.96
N ILE A 372 20.58 -13.04 -0.27
CA ILE A 372 19.55 -13.98 0.17
C ILE A 372 18.94 -14.71 -1.03
N GLU A 373 18.58 -14.00 -2.08
CA GLU A 373 18.02 -14.58 -3.30
C GLU A 373 18.99 -15.57 -3.95
N ARG A 374 20.24 -15.18 -4.13
CA ARG A 374 21.29 -16.05 -4.69
C ARG A 374 21.48 -17.33 -3.87
N ASP A 375 21.57 -17.19 -2.55
CA ASP A 375 21.87 -18.31 -1.65
C ASP A 375 20.69 -19.29 -1.58
N LEU A 376 19.45 -18.80 -1.57
CA LEU A 376 18.27 -19.64 -1.63
C LEU A 376 18.16 -20.38 -2.96
N ASN A 377 18.45 -19.72 -4.08
CA ASN A 377 18.45 -20.36 -5.41
C ASN A 377 19.59 -21.40 -5.53
N ALA A 378 20.74 -21.17 -4.92
CA ALA A 378 21.82 -22.15 -4.85
C ALA A 378 21.45 -23.39 -4.02
N GLN A 379 20.52 -23.26 -3.06
CA GLN A 379 19.96 -24.38 -2.29
C GLN A 379 18.86 -25.13 -3.05
N GLY A 380 18.50 -24.71 -4.26
CA GLY A 380 17.47 -25.34 -5.09
C GLY A 380 16.06 -24.74 -4.98
N HIS A 381 15.90 -23.62 -4.25
CA HIS A 381 14.65 -22.88 -4.23
C HIS A 381 14.57 -21.96 -5.45
N THR A 382 13.60 -22.16 -6.32
CA THR A 382 13.38 -21.25 -7.46
C THR A 382 12.58 -20.02 -6.98
N ILE A 383 13.29 -19.00 -6.51
CA ILE A 383 12.67 -17.81 -5.90
C ILE A 383 13.22 -16.53 -6.54
N THR A 384 12.33 -15.57 -6.76
CA THR A 384 12.67 -14.20 -7.18
C THR A 384 12.19 -13.25 -6.11
N LEU A 385 13.10 -12.62 -5.38
CA LEU A 385 12.79 -11.66 -4.33
C LEU A 385 12.69 -10.24 -4.89
N ILE A 386 13.43 -9.94 -5.94
CA ILE A 386 13.41 -8.66 -6.64
C ILE A 386 13.55 -8.89 -8.15
N THR A 387 12.76 -8.19 -8.94
CA THR A 387 12.72 -8.36 -10.40
C THR A 387 13.69 -7.41 -11.10
N GLN A 388 14.11 -7.75 -12.33
CA GLN A 388 14.96 -6.90 -13.17
C GLN A 388 14.34 -5.51 -13.43
N PRO A 389 13.03 -5.38 -13.75
CA PRO A 389 12.39 -4.07 -13.86
C PRO A 389 12.44 -3.22 -12.57
N GLU A 390 12.37 -3.86 -11.38
CA GLU A 390 12.53 -3.16 -10.11
C GLU A 390 13.97 -2.67 -9.90
N LEU A 391 14.98 -3.48 -10.22
CA LEU A 391 16.39 -3.07 -10.17
C LEU A 391 16.63 -1.85 -11.08
N HIS A 392 16.11 -1.90 -12.31
CA HIS A 392 16.18 -0.74 -13.22
C HIS A 392 15.53 0.50 -12.62
N ALA A 393 14.31 0.37 -12.09
CA ALA A 393 13.61 1.49 -11.48
C ALA A 393 14.33 2.02 -10.21
N ILE A 394 14.92 1.15 -9.39
CA ILE A 394 15.70 1.53 -8.21
C ILE A 394 16.94 2.33 -8.61
N ARG A 395 17.68 1.87 -9.64
CA ARG A 395 18.83 2.60 -10.18
C ARG A 395 18.43 4.01 -10.62
N GLN A 396 17.32 4.15 -11.36
CA GLN A 396 16.81 5.45 -11.80
C GLN A 396 16.41 6.36 -10.63
N GLU A 397 15.80 5.79 -9.57
CA GLU A 397 15.46 6.55 -8.36
C GLU A 397 16.71 6.99 -7.59
N TRP A 398 17.79 6.20 -7.58
CA TRP A 398 19.04 6.56 -6.91
C TRP A 398 19.80 7.65 -7.66
N LEU A 399 19.96 7.50 -8.98
CA LEU A 399 20.60 8.51 -9.83
C LEU A 399 19.93 9.89 -9.72
N LYS A 400 18.60 9.90 -9.53
CA LYS A 400 17.78 11.13 -9.45
C LYS A 400 17.31 11.44 -8.03
N ASP A 401 17.94 10.87 -6.99
CA ASP A 401 17.49 11.12 -5.61
C ASP A 401 17.63 12.61 -5.29
N PRO A 402 16.58 13.28 -4.82
CA PRO A 402 16.61 14.71 -4.60
C PRO A 402 17.51 15.15 -3.43
N ASN A 403 17.93 14.24 -2.57
CA ASN A 403 18.76 14.58 -1.40
C ASN A 403 20.14 13.92 -1.44
N GLU A 404 20.24 12.73 -2.04
CA GLU A 404 21.47 11.93 -2.09
C GLU A 404 21.56 11.20 -3.44
N PRO A 405 21.83 11.92 -4.53
CA PRO A 405 22.01 11.29 -5.83
C PRO A 405 23.20 10.32 -5.81
N ASP A 406 23.00 9.13 -6.40
CA ASP A 406 24.04 8.11 -6.52
C ASP A 406 24.98 8.43 -7.69
N TRP A 407 25.91 9.33 -7.49
CA TRP A 407 26.83 9.81 -8.53
C TRP A 407 27.81 8.73 -9.02
N TYR A 408 27.98 7.67 -8.24
CA TYR A 408 28.86 6.54 -8.58
C TYR A 408 28.15 5.41 -9.31
N ASP A 409 26.83 5.54 -9.53
CA ASP A 409 26.01 4.48 -10.14
C ASP A 409 26.30 3.10 -9.54
N THR A 410 26.12 3.00 -8.23
CA THR A 410 26.61 1.87 -7.43
C THR A 410 25.83 0.58 -7.66
N LEU A 411 24.54 0.65 -8.12
CA LEU A 411 23.68 -0.53 -8.25
C LEU A 411 24.26 -1.62 -9.19
N PRO A 412 24.78 -1.31 -10.40
CA PRO A 412 25.42 -2.32 -11.25
C PRO A 412 26.61 -3.00 -10.57
N GLY A 413 27.40 -2.24 -9.82
CA GLY A 413 28.51 -2.76 -9.04
C GLY A 413 28.09 -3.73 -7.94
N ILE A 414 27.02 -3.38 -7.19
CA ILE A 414 26.41 -4.26 -6.17
C ILE A 414 25.93 -5.57 -6.79
N TYR A 415 25.23 -5.49 -7.93
CA TYR A 415 24.74 -6.69 -8.63
C TYR A 415 25.88 -7.58 -9.10
N ARG A 416 26.92 -7.00 -9.73
CA ARG A 416 28.12 -7.72 -10.17
C ARG A 416 28.85 -8.39 -9.00
N GLU A 417 28.96 -7.73 -7.87
CA GLU A 417 29.60 -8.29 -6.67
C GLU A 417 28.87 -9.54 -6.17
N VAL A 418 27.53 -9.54 -6.21
CA VAL A 418 26.72 -10.67 -5.72
C VAL A 418 26.66 -11.82 -6.72
N TYR A 419 26.36 -11.53 -8.00
CA TYR A 419 26.08 -12.58 -8.99
C TYR A 419 27.29 -12.91 -9.89
N GLN A 420 28.37 -12.13 -9.82
CA GLN A 420 29.54 -12.23 -10.72
C GLN A 420 29.15 -12.09 -12.20
N GLN A 421 28.10 -11.33 -12.47
CA GLN A 421 27.53 -11.07 -13.78
C GLN A 421 27.14 -9.60 -13.90
N ASP A 422 27.19 -9.07 -15.11
CA ASP A 422 26.71 -7.73 -15.40
C ASP A 422 25.22 -7.72 -15.72
N LEU A 423 24.58 -6.59 -15.46
CA LEU A 423 23.22 -6.32 -15.91
C LEU A 423 23.25 -5.94 -17.38
N ASP A 424 22.54 -6.68 -18.22
CA ASP A 424 22.54 -6.55 -19.68
C ASP A 424 21.83 -5.29 -20.20
N TRP A 425 20.98 -4.70 -19.37
CA TRP A 425 20.23 -3.48 -19.68
C TRP A 425 20.96 -2.18 -19.26
N VAL A 426 22.13 -2.26 -18.65
CA VAL A 426 22.99 -1.10 -18.35
C VAL A 426 23.83 -0.78 -19.57
N VAL A 427 23.18 -0.34 -20.64
CA VAL A 427 23.85 0.09 -21.87
C VAL A 427 23.60 1.59 -22.04
N ASP A 428 24.69 2.37 -22.09
CA ASP A 428 24.70 3.80 -22.45
C ASP A 428 23.73 4.75 -21.70
N ASP A 429 23.23 4.32 -20.56
CA ASP A 429 22.41 5.16 -19.67
C ASP A 429 23.34 6.00 -18.74
N GLN A 430 24.56 6.23 -19.19
CA GLN A 430 25.54 7.00 -18.43
C GLN A 430 25.02 8.43 -18.24
N SER A 431 24.89 8.82 -16.98
CA SER A 431 24.79 10.22 -16.65
C SER A 431 25.99 10.94 -17.29
N ARG A 432 25.84 12.16 -17.75
CA ARG A 432 26.94 12.95 -18.31
C ARG A 432 28.07 13.21 -17.30
N PHE A 433 27.90 12.76 -16.06
CA PHE A 433 28.85 12.80 -14.98
C PHE A 433 29.27 11.40 -14.60
N ASP A 434 30.56 11.14 -14.62
CA ASP A 434 31.16 9.94 -14.05
C ASP A 434 31.64 10.17 -12.60
N ALA A 435 32.19 9.12 -11.97
CA ALA A 435 32.67 9.20 -10.61
C ALA A 435 33.78 10.26 -10.42
N SER A 436 34.62 10.49 -11.43
CA SER A 436 35.70 11.49 -11.37
C SER A 436 35.17 12.90 -11.43
N ASP A 437 34.12 13.13 -12.19
CA ASP A 437 33.41 14.42 -12.24
C ASP A 437 32.73 14.74 -10.92
N ALA A 438 32.15 13.72 -10.27
CA ALA A 438 31.54 13.87 -8.96
C ALA A 438 32.57 14.26 -7.89
N ASP A 439 33.72 13.59 -7.86
CA ASP A 439 34.83 13.92 -6.92
C ASP A 439 35.35 15.33 -7.16
N LEU A 440 35.54 15.74 -8.41
CA LEU A 440 35.99 17.08 -8.76
C LEU A 440 34.95 18.13 -8.33
N LEU A 441 33.67 17.87 -8.56
CA LEU A 441 32.58 18.77 -8.15
C LEU A 441 32.57 18.97 -6.63
N ILE A 442 32.70 17.87 -5.87
CA ILE A 442 32.76 17.92 -4.40
C ILE A 442 33.93 18.80 -3.95
N GLN A 443 35.11 18.62 -4.51
CA GLN A 443 36.29 19.42 -4.17
C GLN A 443 36.09 20.92 -4.48
N ILE A 444 35.53 21.22 -5.64
CA ILE A 444 35.26 22.62 -6.03
C ILE A 444 34.22 23.23 -5.09
N ALA A 445 33.10 22.56 -4.86
CA ALA A 445 32.00 23.05 -4.03
C ALA A 445 32.46 23.32 -2.58
N GLN A 446 33.27 22.43 -2.01
CA GLN A 446 33.89 22.64 -0.69
C GLN A 446 34.77 23.88 -0.64
N GLY A 447 35.51 24.18 -1.71
CA GLY A 447 36.36 25.38 -1.80
C GLY A 447 35.59 26.70 -1.77
N PHE A 448 34.29 26.67 -2.08
CA PHE A 448 33.39 27.82 -2.12
C PHE A 448 32.31 27.81 -1.01
N ASP A 449 32.39 26.88 -0.07
CA ASP A 449 31.40 26.69 1.01
C ASP A 449 29.98 26.54 0.47
N VAL A 450 29.85 25.75 -0.60
CA VAL A 450 28.55 25.45 -1.25
C VAL A 450 28.27 23.96 -1.15
N ALA A 451 27.03 23.62 -0.85
CA ALA A 451 26.59 22.21 -0.82
C ALA A 451 26.72 21.57 -2.22
N PRO A 452 27.51 20.50 -2.39
CA PRO A 452 27.70 19.85 -3.69
C PRO A 452 26.37 19.38 -4.30
N GLU A 453 25.45 18.90 -3.46
CA GLU A 453 24.13 18.45 -3.87
C GLU A 453 23.26 19.57 -4.47
N MET A 454 23.44 20.81 -4.00
CA MET A 454 22.78 21.98 -4.59
C MET A 454 23.30 22.25 -6.01
N VAL A 455 24.61 22.20 -6.19
CA VAL A 455 25.24 22.42 -7.50
C VAL A 455 24.81 21.37 -8.49
N MET A 456 24.79 20.09 -8.08
CA MET A 456 24.31 18.99 -8.92
C MET A 456 22.87 19.17 -9.37
N LYS A 457 21.97 19.55 -8.47
CA LYS A 457 20.56 19.81 -8.85
C LYS A 457 20.43 20.97 -9.86
N LEU A 458 21.25 21.99 -9.73
CA LEU A 458 21.27 23.10 -10.67
C LEU A 458 21.74 22.62 -12.05
N ILE A 459 22.78 21.79 -12.10
CA ILE A 459 23.30 21.19 -13.34
C ILE A 459 22.25 20.24 -13.96
N GLU A 460 21.65 19.37 -13.15
CA GLU A 460 20.59 18.44 -13.61
C GLU A 460 19.39 19.20 -14.19
N LEU A 461 18.98 20.30 -13.54
CA LEU A 461 17.94 21.17 -14.05
C LEU A 461 18.31 21.75 -15.42
N GLU A 462 19.53 22.25 -15.58
CA GLU A 462 20.01 22.78 -16.86
C GLU A 462 20.04 21.71 -17.93
N VAL A 463 20.58 20.53 -17.65
CA VAL A 463 20.61 19.40 -18.57
C VAL A 463 19.19 18.95 -18.96
N SER A 464 18.23 18.91 -18.01
CA SER A 464 16.84 18.56 -18.29
C SER A 464 16.11 19.55 -19.20
N MET A 465 16.62 20.77 -19.29
CA MET A 465 16.08 21.85 -20.12
C MET A 465 16.87 22.05 -21.43
N GLU A 466 17.93 21.29 -21.64
CA GLU A 466 18.73 21.36 -22.86
C GLU A 466 17.90 20.90 -24.07
N GLY A 467 18.02 21.60 -25.18
CA GLY A 467 17.26 21.29 -26.39
C GLY A 467 15.79 21.78 -26.42
N LEU A 468 15.27 22.30 -25.31
CA LEU A 468 13.94 22.89 -25.29
C LEU A 468 13.96 24.30 -25.92
N SER A 469 13.11 24.54 -26.90
CA SER A 469 12.96 25.86 -27.57
C SER A 469 12.43 26.96 -26.62
N ARG A 470 11.72 26.57 -25.55
CA ARG A 470 11.23 27.44 -24.48
C ARG A 470 11.55 26.84 -23.13
N ARG A 471 12.38 27.52 -22.32
CA ARG A 471 12.74 27.15 -20.95
C ARG A 471 11.73 27.74 -19.95
N GLN A 472 10.44 27.49 -20.18
CA GLN A 472 9.37 28.03 -19.35
C GLN A 472 9.48 27.51 -17.91
N GLY A 473 9.43 28.42 -16.92
CA GLY A 473 9.47 28.06 -15.49
C GLY A 473 10.87 27.71 -14.94
N ILE A 474 11.97 27.92 -15.70
CA ILE A 474 13.31 27.61 -15.21
C ILE A 474 13.67 28.43 -13.96
N PHE A 475 13.32 29.72 -13.91
CA PHE A 475 13.59 30.58 -12.76
C PHE A 475 12.82 30.14 -11.51
N ASP A 476 11.58 29.65 -11.67
CA ASP A 476 10.81 29.11 -10.55
C ASP A 476 11.43 27.81 -10.01
N LYS A 477 11.91 26.96 -10.91
CA LYS A 477 12.62 25.72 -10.54
C LYS A 477 13.95 26.00 -9.87
N LEU A 478 14.75 26.92 -10.43
CA LEU A 478 16.00 27.40 -9.80
C LEU A 478 15.72 27.98 -8.41
N GLY A 479 14.73 28.86 -8.30
CA GLY A 479 14.32 29.42 -7.01
C GLY A 479 13.85 28.37 -6.03
N SER A 480 13.20 27.31 -6.51
CA SER A 480 12.78 26.17 -5.67
C SER A 480 13.97 25.37 -5.16
N ILE A 481 15.02 25.16 -5.95
CA ILE A 481 16.24 24.47 -5.53
C ILE A 481 16.98 25.34 -4.49
N LEU A 482 17.18 26.62 -4.77
CA LEU A 482 17.88 27.53 -3.86
C LEU A 482 17.18 27.71 -2.51
N LYS A 483 15.85 27.52 -2.46
CA LYS A 483 15.04 27.61 -1.24
C LYS A 483 14.98 26.30 -0.43
N GLN A 484 15.70 25.25 -0.83
CA GLN A 484 15.82 24.03 -0.04
C GLN A 484 16.78 24.25 1.13
N ASP A 485 16.73 23.37 2.11
CA ASP A 485 17.64 23.42 3.26
C ASP A 485 18.97 22.74 2.87
N TRP A 486 20.06 23.49 2.91
CA TRP A 486 21.41 23.02 2.60
C TRP A 486 22.28 23.07 3.86
N GLY A 487 23.21 22.10 4.02
CA GLY A 487 24.07 22.00 5.19
C GLY A 487 23.62 20.91 6.18
N SER A 488 24.26 20.88 7.36
CA SER A 488 23.96 19.95 8.45
C SER A 488 22.62 20.28 9.14
N LEU A 489 22.10 19.31 9.90
CA LEU A 489 20.85 19.53 10.65
C LEU A 489 20.99 20.68 11.65
N GLU A 490 22.15 20.78 12.31
CA GLU A 490 22.41 21.84 13.30
C GLU A 490 22.45 23.22 12.65
N GLU A 491 23.14 23.36 11.52
CA GLU A 491 23.21 24.62 10.76
C GLU A 491 21.81 25.06 10.28
N ILE A 492 21.03 24.13 9.74
CA ILE A 492 19.66 24.38 9.30
C ILE A 492 18.78 24.83 10.47
N GLN A 493 18.89 24.16 11.62
CA GLN A 493 18.15 24.55 12.83
C GLN A 493 18.53 25.96 13.31
N GLN A 494 19.81 26.29 13.31
CA GLN A 494 20.29 27.62 13.68
C GLN A 494 19.81 28.71 12.72
N GLN A 495 19.86 28.46 11.41
CA GLN A 495 19.36 29.38 10.39
C GLN A 495 17.86 29.61 10.52
N GLN A 496 17.08 28.55 10.71
CA GLN A 496 15.62 28.64 10.88
C GLN A 496 15.24 29.36 12.16
N ALA A 497 15.95 29.11 13.28
CA ALA A 497 15.74 29.83 14.53
C ALA A 497 16.08 31.34 14.41
N ALA A 498 17.15 31.68 13.67
CA ALA A 498 17.50 33.07 13.39
C ALA A 498 16.45 33.79 12.54
N LEU A 499 15.92 33.12 11.49
CA LEU A 499 14.85 33.65 10.65
C LEU A 499 13.56 33.86 11.44
N GLN A 500 13.21 32.90 12.30
CA GLN A 500 12.01 33.02 13.13
C GLN A 500 12.13 34.22 14.08
N LYS A 501 13.25 34.38 14.77
CA LYS A 501 13.50 35.54 15.63
C LYS A 501 13.44 36.88 14.87
N ARG A 502 13.86 36.90 13.61
CA ARG A 502 13.74 38.07 12.76
C ARG A 502 12.30 38.39 12.41
N ASN A 503 11.54 37.38 11.95
CA ASN A 503 10.12 37.53 11.64
C ASN A 503 9.31 37.96 12.87
N ASP A 504 9.57 37.38 14.05
CA ASP A 504 8.90 37.76 15.29
C ASP A 504 9.17 39.22 15.66
N ARG A 505 10.39 39.71 15.43
CA ARG A 505 10.77 41.13 15.61
C ARG A 505 10.03 42.03 14.62
N ASP A 506 9.99 41.64 13.35
CA ASP A 506 9.35 42.42 12.29
C ASP A 506 7.82 42.51 12.56
N ILE A 507 7.18 41.42 12.94
CA ILE A 507 5.75 41.39 13.33
C ILE A 507 5.51 42.29 14.55
N HIS A 508 6.35 42.17 15.58
CA HIS A 508 6.23 43.01 16.78
C HIS A 508 6.42 44.49 16.46
N GLN A 509 7.34 44.85 15.59
CA GLN A 509 7.58 46.22 15.15
C GLN A 509 6.39 46.78 14.35
N GLU A 510 5.77 45.96 13.47
CA GLU A 510 4.54 46.33 12.75
C GLU A 510 3.38 46.55 13.70
N GLU A 511 3.22 45.69 14.72
CA GLU A 511 2.18 45.80 15.72
C GLU A 511 2.37 47.04 16.60
N VAL A 512 3.59 47.34 17.05
CA VAL A 512 3.92 48.58 17.77
C VAL A 512 3.59 49.80 16.92
N THR A 513 3.99 49.83 15.65
CA THR A 513 3.71 50.94 14.74
C THR A 513 2.21 51.17 14.55
N ARG A 514 1.45 50.07 14.46
CA ARG A 514 -0.01 50.14 14.37
C ARG A 514 -0.64 50.70 15.64
N LEU A 515 -0.21 50.23 16.82
CA LEU A 515 -0.69 50.74 18.11
C LEU A 515 -0.34 52.21 18.34
N GLU A 516 0.86 52.63 17.92
CA GLU A 516 1.24 54.06 17.99
C GLU A 516 0.35 54.91 17.09
N ALA A 517 0.02 54.47 15.89
CA ALA A 517 -0.90 55.18 15.01
C ALA A 517 -2.32 55.27 15.59
N GLU A 518 -2.83 54.19 16.19
CA GLU A 518 -4.11 54.17 16.88
C GLU A 518 -4.12 55.15 18.10
N LEU A 519 -3.04 55.18 18.86
CA LEU A 519 -2.87 56.09 19.99
C LEU A 519 -2.89 57.56 19.55
N GLN A 520 -2.23 57.89 18.45
CA GLN A 520 -2.24 59.25 17.89
C GLN A 520 -3.66 59.67 17.45
N VAL A 521 -4.44 58.77 16.87
CA VAL A 521 -5.82 59.05 16.50
C VAL A 521 -6.68 59.29 17.73
N LEU A 522 -6.51 58.49 18.79
CA LEU A 522 -7.23 58.71 20.06
C LEU A 522 -6.85 60.02 20.74
N GLN A 523 -5.55 60.36 20.76
CA GLN A 523 -5.08 61.66 21.32
C GLN A 523 -5.68 62.83 20.58
N ARG A 524 -5.78 62.82 19.23
CA ARG A 524 -6.44 63.87 18.46
C ARG A 524 -7.92 63.97 18.80
N ARG A 525 -8.64 62.86 18.92
CA ARG A 525 -10.06 62.86 19.34
C ARG A 525 -10.30 63.45 20.74
N ILE A 526 -9.35 63.21 21.66
CA ILE A 526 -9.43 63.79 23.00
C ILE A 526 -9.22 65.30 22.95
N VAL A 527 -8.25 65.78 22.16
CA VAL A 527 -8.01 67.21 21.97
C VAL A 527 -9.22 67.91 21.35
N ASP A 528 -9.76 67.32 20.25
CA ASP A 528 -10.94 67.85 19.57
C ASP A 528 -12.17 67.89 20.50
N ALA A 529 -12.35 66.88 21.36
CA ALA A 529 -13.41 66.83 22.35
C ALA A 529 -13.21 67.88 23.47
N SER A 530 -11.97 68.14 23.91
CA SER A 530 -11.68 69.15 24.90
C SER A 530 -11.86 70.57 24.36
N GLU A 531 -11.46 70.83 23.11
CA GLU A 531 -11.68 72.11 22.43
C GLU A 531 -13.19 72.35 22.20
N SER A 532 -13.96 71.33 21.86
CA SER A 532 -15.43 71.45 21.73
C SER A 532 -16.11 71.71 23.06
N SER A 533 -15.62 71.16 24.16
CA SER A 533 -16.22 71.46 25.52
C SER A 533 -15.92 72.89 26.01
N VAL A 534 -14.73 73.43 25.68
CA VAL A 534 -14.39 74.82 26.01
C VAL A 534 -15.23 75.80 25.20
N LEU A 535 -15.50 75.51 23.93
CA LEU A 535 -16.37 76.37 23.12
C LEU A 535 -17.84 76.39 23.63
N VAL A 536 -18.34 75.30 24.16
CA VAL A 536 -19.70 75.19 24.74
C VAL A 536 -19.77 75.96 26.08
N GLU A 537 -18.69 75.96 26.89
CA GLU A 537 -18.61 76.77 28.12
C GLU A 537 -18.56 78.26 27.82
N GLU A 538 -17.77 78.71 26.84
CA GLU A 538 -17.72 80.10 26.41
C GLU A 538 -19.04 80.62 25.78
N GLU A 539 -19.75 79.75 25.04
CA GLU A 539 -21.11 80.14 24.55
C GLU A 539 -22.12 80.22 25.68
N ASN A 540 -22.08 79.43 26.72
CA ASN A 540 -22.93 79.46 27.86
C ASN A 540 -22.63 80.68 28.78
N GLU A 541 -21.38 81.12 28.93
CA GLU A 541 -21.02 82.34 29.67
C GLU A 541 -21.44 83.63 28.93
N ARG A 542 -21.57 83.61 27.61
CA ARG A 542 -22.08 84.76 26.81
C ARG A 542 -23.58 84.89 26.76
N ALA A 543 -24.29 83.84 27.21
CA ALA A 543 -25.75 83.78 27.21
C ALA A 543 -26.37 84.14 28.58
N HIS A 544 -25.55 84.43 29.59
CA HIS A 544 -25.97 85.01 30.92
C HIS A 544 -25.38 86.41 31.01
#